data_0488f485e0982961aa379d7678093348
#
_entry.id   0488f485e0982961aa379d7678093348
#
_cell.length_a   1.000
_cell.length_b   1.000
_cell.length_c   1.000
_cell.angle_alpha   90.00
_cell.angle_beta   90.00
_cell.angle_gamma   90.00
#
_symmetry.space_group_name_H-M   'P 1'
#
loop_
_entity.id
_entity.type
_entity.pdbx_description
1 polymer ?
#
loop_
_entity_poly.entity_id
_entity_poly.type
_entity_poly.pdbx_seq_one_letter_code
_entity_poly.pdbx_strand_id
1 'polypeptide(L)'
;DVRPFVAIAGGLRSRGFSAPEIHHRDLEGGFLITEDFGSEPVVAGEPPAPIAERYEAAVDMLAALHREALPETLPLAPPLAYPIPTFDIDGWLIEIGLMPEWYLADRGAPLSEKMRGEFVTMWRDILQKPAAAPKTWVIRDFHSPNLIWLGERDGIRRLGILDFQDAVLGPASYDVVSLLQDARIDVPETTELALFSRYVKARRAADAGFDAADFATTYAIMSAQRNTRLLGTFARLNRRDGKPQYLKHQPRIWVYLNRS
;
A
#
# COMPACT_ATOMS: atom_id res chain seq x y z
N ASP A 1 -3.21 -15.95 -12.57
CA ASP A 1 -3.03 -16.92 -11.47
C ASP A 1 -3.79 -16.42 -10.24
N VAL A 2 -4.73 -17.22 -9.73
CA VAL A 2 -5.58 -16.87 -8.57
C VAL A 2 -5.00 -17.34 -7.24
N ARG A 3 -3.89 -18.08 -7.24
CA ARG A 3 -3.28 -18.61 -6.01
C ARG A 3 -2.88 -17.54 -4.99
N PRO A 4 -2.27 -16.41 -5.40
CA PRO A 4 -1.96 -15.31 -4.47
C PRO A 4 -3.23 -14.80 -3.77
N PHE A 5 -4.32 -14.57 -4.54
CA PHE A 5 -5.59 -14.13 -3.96
C PHE A 5 -6.12 -15.12 -2.92
N VAL A 6 -6.14 -16.42 -3.25
CA VAL A 6 -6.64 -17.47 -2.35
C VAL A 6 -5.81 -17.54 -1.07
N ALA A 7 -4.47 -17.49 -1.18
CA ALA A 7 -3.57 -17.57 -0.04
C ALA A 7 -3.72 -16.35 0.88
N ILE A 8 -3.65 -15.15 0.32
CA ILE A 8 -3.72 -13.90 1.10
C ILE A 8 -5.12 -13.71 1.72
N ALA A 9 -6.21 -13.96 0.96
CA ALA A 9 -7.56 -13.92 1.51
C ALA A 9 -7.72 -14.87 2.70
N GLY A 10 -7.28 -16.12 2.56
CA GLY A 10 -7.30 -17.09 3.65
C GLY A 10 -6.48 -16.66 4.86
N GLY A 11 -5.29 -16.11 4.62
CA GLY A 11 -4.42 -15.57 5.66
C GLY A 11 -5.02 -14.40 6.42
N LEU A 12 -5.66 -13.45 5.73
CA LEU A 12 -6.35 -12.31 6.34
C LEU A 12 -7.58 -12.77 7.12
N ARG A 13 -8.44 -13.60 6.52
CA ARG A 13 -9.68 -14.10 7.16
C ARG A 13 -9.40 -14.91 8.42
N SER A 14 -8.39 -15.77 8.42
CA SER A 14 -8.01 -16.57 9.59
C SER A 14 -7.56 -15.72 10.78
N ARG A 15 -7.26 -14.43 10.56
CA ARG A 15 -6.88 -13.42 11.58
C ARG A 15 -7.99 -12.42 11.87
N GLY A 16 -9.19 -12.65 11.36
CA GLY A 16 -10.35 -11.82 11.64
C GLY A 16 -10.46 -10.56 10.78
N PHE A 17 -9.66 -10.41 9.72
CA PHE A 17 -9.80 -9.32 8.75
C PHE A 17 -10.84 -9.66 7.68
N SER A 18 -11.51 -8.64 7.14
CA SER A 18 -12.49 -8.81 6.08
C SER A 18 -11.82 -8.78 4.70
N ALA A 19 -11.31 -9.93 4.26
CA ALA A 19 -11.09 -10.23 2.85
C ALA A 19 -12.31 -11.03 2.33
N PRO A 20 -12.69 -10.94 1.03
CA PRO A 20 -13.84 -11.64 0.49
C PRO A 20 -13.80 -13.14 0.75
N GLU A 21 -14.92 -13.72 1.18
CA GLU A 21 -15.07 -15.16 1.28
C GLU A 21 -15.00 -15.81 -0.10
N ILE A 22 -14.26 -16.90 -0.19
CA ILE A 22 -14.15 -17.66 -1.43
C ILE A 22 -15.16 -18.80 -1.39
N HIS A 23 -16.27 -18.64 -2.12
CA HIS A 23 -17.33 -19.63 -2.20
C HIS A 23 -16.96 -20.78 -3.13
N HIS A 24 -16.22 -20.49 -4.21
CA HIS A 24 -15.71 -21.50 -5.13
C HIS A 24 -14.37 -21.09 -5.70
N ARG A 25 -13.51 -22.06 -5.99
CA ARG A 25 -12.20 -21.85 -6.62
C ARG A 25 -11.87 -22.94 -7.62
N ASP A 26 -11.38 -22.53 -8.77
CA ASP A 26 -10.72 -23.35 -9.77
C ASP A 26 -9.31 -22.81 -9.99
N LEU A 27 -8.31 -23.45 -9.36
CA LEU A 27 -6.92 -22.99 -9.40
C LEU A 27 -6.25 -23.25 -10.74
N GLU A 28 -6.73 -24.23 -11.51
CA GLU A 28 -6.20 -24.58 -12.84
C GLU A 28 -6.81 -23.69 -13.91
N GLY A 29 -8.12 -23.52 -13.88
CA GLY A 29 -8.84 -22.63 -14.79
C GLY A 29 -8.68 -21.15 -14.47
N GLY A 30 -8.21 -20.80 -13.26
CA GLY A 30 -7.97 -19.43 -12.85
C GLY A 30 -9.24 -18.64 -12.50
N PHE A 31 -10.29 -19.32 -11.98
CA PHE A 31 -11.58 -18.71 -11.65
C PHE A 31 -11.88 -18.77 -10.14
N LEU A 32 -12.50 -17.71 -9.64
CA LEU A 32 -13.00 -17.62 -8.27
C LEU A 32 -14.45 -17.11 -8.28
N ILE A 33 -15.24 -17.62 -7.34
CA ILE A 33 -16.52 -17.00 -6.92
C ILE A 33 -16.31 -16.52 -5.50
N THR A 34 -16.45 -15.22 -5.30
CA THR A 34 -16.16 -14.57 -4.02
C THR A 34 -17.36 -13.80 -3.51
N GLU A 35 -17.36 -13.54 -2.20
CA GLU A 35 -18.28 -12.61 -1.56
C GLU A 35 -18.21 -11.24 -2.23
N ASP A 36 -19.37 -10.63 -2.40
CA ASP A 36 -19.51 -9.24 -2.84
C ASP A 36 -19.63 -8.33 -1.61
N PHE A 37 -18.70 -7.43 -1.43
CA PHE A 37 -18.71 -6.44 -0.34
C PHE A 37 -19.59 -5.22 -0.66
N GLY A 38 -20.21 -5.17 -1.82
CA GLY A 38 -20.90 -3.99 -2.29
C GLY A 38 -19.92 -2.86 -2.67
N SER A 39 -20.35 -1.62 -2.51
CA SER A 39 -19.61 -0.46 -3.03
C SER A 39 -19.60 0.73 -2.08
N GLU A 40 -19.84 0.54 -0.77
CA GLU A 40 -19.86 1.66 0.17
C GLU A 40 -18.45 2.20 0.41
N PRO A 41 -18.13 3.45 0.00
CA PRO A 41 -16.77 3.94 -0.03
C PRO A 41 -16.30 4.41 1.36
N VAL A 42 -14.98 4.51 1.55
CA VAL A 42 -14.37 5.11 2.75
C VAL A 42 -14.16 6.63 2.62
N VAL A 43 -14.57 7.21 1.49
CA VAL A 43 -14.41 8.63 1.14
C VAL A 43 -15.75 9.22 0.74
N ALA A 44 -15.90 10.55 0.87
CA ALA A 44 -17.07 11.29 0.43
C ALA A 44 -16.71 12.70 -0.06
N GLY A 45 -17.64 13.34 -0.73
CA GLY A 45 -17.52 14.73 -1.19
C GLY A 45 -16.89 14.87 -2.57
N GLU A 46 -16.80 16.12 -3.03
CA GLU A 46 -16.16 16.49 -4.28
C GLU A 46 -15.35 17.78 -4.10
N PRO A 47 -14.01 17.70 -4.16
CA PRO A 47 -13.21 16.48 -4.37
C PRO A 47 -13.39 15.45 -3.23
N PRO A 48 -13.17 14.14 -3.50
CA PRO A 48 -13.34 13.12 -2.48
C PRO A 48 -12.31 13.27 -1.38
N ALA A 49 -12.77 13.19 -0.14
CA ALA A 49 -11.96 13.30 1.08
C ALA A 49 -12.28 12.16 2.06
N PRO A 50 -11.40 11.86 3.04
CA PRO A 50 -11.61 10.84 4.04
C PRO A 50 -12.91 11.05 4.85
N ILE A 51 -13.71 9.98 5.01
CA ILE A 51 -14.71 9.92 6.07
C ILE A 51 -13.96 9.54 7.36
N ALA A 52 -13.97 10.43 8.35
CA ALA A 52 -13.11 10.32 9.54
C ALA A 52 -13.22 8.95 10.24
N GLU A 53 -14.42 8.48 10.58
CA GLU A 53 -14.65 7.18 11.23
C GLU A 53 -14.05 6.02 10.40
N ARG A 54 -14.18 6.06 9.08
CA ARG A 54 -13.75 4.98 8.19
C ARG A 54 -12.24 4.93 8.02
N TYR A 55 -11.60 6.11 7.99
CA TYR A 55 -10.14 6.21 7.95
C TYR A 55 -9.50 5.86 9.30
N GLU A 56 -10.14 6.21 10.41
CA GLU A 56 -9.73 5.76 11.73
C GLU A 56 -9.78 4.23 11.84
N ALA A 57 -10.87 3.62 11.37
CA ALA A 57 -11.00 2.16 11.33
C ALA A 57 -9.95 1.50 10.40
N ALA A 58 -9.59 2.15 9.28
CA ALA A 58 -8.54 1.67 8.39
C ALA A 58 -7.16 1.71 9.06
N VAL A 59 -6.86 2.78 9.80
CA VAL A 59 -5.62 2.89 10.58
C VAL A 59 -5.57 1.86 11.71
N ASP A 60 -6.68 1.66 12.43
CA ASP A 60 -6.76 0.66 13.51
C ASP A 60 -6.58 -0.76 12.95
N MET A 61 -7.13 -1.03 11.77
CA MET A 61 -6.95 -2.31 11.08
C MET A 61 -5.48 -2.54 10.69
N LEU A 62 -4.79 -1.54 10.12
CA LEU A 62 -3.36 -1.64 9.83
C LEU A 62 -2.54 -1.86 11.10
N ALA A 63 -2.85 -1.13 12.18
CA ALA A 63 -2.16 -1.31 13.45
C ALA A 63 -2.37 -2.73 14.02
N ALA A 64 -3.58 -3.30 13.85
CA ALA A 64 -3.89 -4.67 14.25
C ALA A 64 -3.13 -5.69 13.37
N LEU A 65 -3.08 -5.51 12.07
CA LEU A 65 -2.35 -6.37 11.15
C LEU A 65 -0.85 -6.38 11.47
N HIS A 66 -0.27 -5.22 11.65
CA HIS A 66 1.19 -5.05 11.80
C HIS A 66 1.73 -5.39 13.20
N ARG A 67 0.88 -5.64 14.21
CA ARG A 67 1.31 -6.08 15.54
C ARG A 67 1.55 -7.58 15.64
N GLU A 68 1.01 -8.35 14.70
CA GLU A 68 1.08 -9.81 14.75
C GLU A 68 2.38 -10.33 14.11
N ALA A 69 2.88 -11.45 14.61
CA ALA A 69 3.90 -12.23 13.92
C ALA A 69 3.22 -12.98 12.76
N LEU A 70 3.39 -12.47 11.55
CA LEU A 70 2.74 -13.01 10.36
C LEU A 70 3.63 -14.02 9.66
N PRO A 71 3.08 -15.16 9.18
CA PRO A 71 3.86 -16.15 8.46
C PRO A 71 4.29 -15.65 7.09
N GLU A 72 5.48 -16.04 6.67
CA GLU A 72 6.04 -15.74 5.35
C GLU A 72 5.49 -16.67 4.26
N THR A 73 4.86 -17.78 4.67
CA THR A 73 4.28 -18.78 3.75
C THR A 73 2.86 -19.11 4.21
N LEU A 74 1.93 -19.11 3.28
CA LEU A 74 0.52 -19.35 3.53
C LEU A 74 0.07 -20.70 2.94
N PRO A 75 -0.83 -21.42 3.61
CA PRO A 75 -1.43 -22.63 3.03
C PRO A 75 -2.36 -22.25 1.87
N LEU A 76 -2.36 -23.09 0.82
CA LEU A 76 -3.32 -23.03 -0.30
C LEU A 76 -4.29 -24.17 -0.22
N ALA A 77 -3.90 -25.32 -0.75
CA ALA A 77 -4.56 -26.61 -0.65
C ALA A 77 -3.47 -27.66 -0.49
N PRO A 78 -3.51 -28.51 0.55
CA PRO A 78 -2.45 -29.48 0.75
C PRO A 78 -2.18 -30.32 -0.50
N PRO A 79 -0.90 -30.51 -0.90
CA PRO A 79 0.32 -30.05 -0.22
C PRO A 79 0.83 -28.65 -0.61
N LEU A 80 0.04 -27.85 -1.34
CA LEU A 80 0.47 -26.56 -1.88
C LEU A 80 0.56 -25.47 -0.82
N ALA A 81 1.60 -24.65 -0.90
CA ALA A 81 1.81 -23.47 -0.08
C ALA A 81 2.22 -22.29 -0.97
N TYR A 82 1.92 -21.07 -0.52
CA TYR A 82 2.25 -19.83 -1.20
C TYR A 82 3.27 -19.04 -0.38
N PRO A 83 4.53 -18.93 -0.82
CA PRO A 83 5.50 -18.03 -0.22
C PRO A 83 5.16 -16.60 -0.62
N ILE A 84 5.02 -15.71 0.38
CA ILE A 84 4.77 -14.29 0.13
C ILE A 84 6.08 -13.67 -0.38
N PRO A 85 6.10 -13.00 -1.53
CA PRO A 85 7.31 -12.38 -2.06
C PRO A 85 7.86 -11.30 -1.12
N THR A 86 9.18 -11.15 -1.04
CA THR A 86 9.80 -10.04 -0.33
C THR A 86 9.88 -8.81 -1.23
N PHE A 87 9.47 -7.66 -0.69
CA PHE A 87 9.63 -6.36 -1.34
C PHE A 87 10.91 -5.71 -0.84
N ASP A 88 11.97 -5.89 -1.58
CA ASP A 88 13.32 -5.48 -1.25
C ASP A 88 13.78 -4.21 -1.99
N ILE A 89 15.03 -3.81 -1.74
CA ILE A 89 15.63 -2.62 -2.37
C ILE A 89 15.59 -2.69 -3.89
N ASP A 90 15.87 -3.85 -4.48
CA ASP A 90 15.91 -3.97 -5.94
C ASP A 90 14.49 -3.84 -6.52
N GLY A 91 13.47 -4.40 -5.88
CA GLY A 91 12.08 -4.18 -6.22
C GLY A 91 11.67 -2.69 -6.13
N TRP A 92 12.06 -2.00 -5.07
CA TRP A 92 11.80 -0.56 -4.93
C TRP A 92 12.54 0.27 -5.98
N LEU A 93 13.78 -0.07 -6.32
CA LEU A 93 14.56 0.60 -7.36
C LEU A 93 13.93 0.46 -8.75
N ILE A 94 13.40 -0.72 -9.07
CA ILE A 94 12.64 -0.94 -10.31
C ILE A 94 11.43 0.01 -10.37
N GLU A 95 10.70 0.12 -9.26
CA GLU A 95 9.51 0.99 -9.20
C GLU A 95 9.83 2.47 -9.36
N ILE A 96 10.82 3.00 -8.63
CA ILE A 96 11.21 4.41 -8.75
C ILE A 96 11.87 4.73 -10.09
N GLY A 97 12.48 3.74 -10.75
CA GLY A 97 13.02 3.86 -12.10
C GLY A 97 11.98 4.31 -13.14
N LEU A 98 10.69 4.08 -12.87
CA LEU A 98 9.61 4.58 -13.71
C LEU A 98 9.56 6.12 -13.78
N MET A 99 10.02 6.81 -12.75
CA MET A 99 10.00 8.27 -12.73
C MET A 99 10.94 8.88 -13.77
N PRO A 100 12.24 8.58 -13.83
CA PRO A 100 13.10 9.07 -14.89
C PRO A 100 12.74 8.51 -16.28
N GLU A 101 12.27 7.26 -16.36
CA GLU A 101 11.95 6.61 -17.62
C GLU A 101 10.71 7.19 -18.30
N TRP A 102 9.66 7.50 -17.54
CA TRP A 102 8.38 7.92 -18.09
C TRP A 102 8.06 9.38 -17.78
N TYR A 103 8.14 9.80 -16.50
CA TYR A 103 7.73 11.14 -16.12
C TYR A 103 8.69 12.22 -16.61
N LEU A 104 10.01 12.07 -16.41
CA LEU A 104 10.99 13.06 -16.87
C LEU A 104 11.10 13.04 -18.41
N ALA A 105 11.05 11.87 -19.03
CA ALA A 105 11.05 11.76 -20.49
C ALA A 105 9.82 12.45 -21.12
N ASP A 106 8.65 12.34 -20.48
CA ASP A 106 7.41 13.01 -20.91
C ASP A 106 7.50 14.55 -20.82
N ARG A 107 8.32 15.04 -19.89
CA ARG A 107 8.61 16.47 -19.70
C ARG A 107 9.77 16.99 -20.54
N GLY A 108 10.34 16.17 -21.44
CA GLY A 108 11.48 16.54 -22.27
C GLY A 108 12.80 16.71 -21.48
N ALA A 109 12.88 16.14 -20.29
CA ALA A 109 14.04 16.22 -19.39
C ALA A 109 14.61 14.83 -19.04
N PRO A 110 14.96 13.98 -20.03
CA PRO A 110 15.50 12.66 -19.76
C PRO A 110 16.84 12.75 -19.02
N LEU A 111 17.07 11.88 -18.06
CA LEU A 111 18.35 11.79 -17.37
C LEU A 111 19.43 11.22 -18.28
N SER A 112 20.64 11.80 -18.23
CA SER A 112 21.83 11.18 -18.79
C SER A 112 22.13 9.84 -18.06
N GLU A 113 22.95 8.99 -18.67
CA GLU A 113 23.36 7.71 -18.05
C GLU A 113 24.06 7.96 -16.69
N LYS A 114 24.94 8.94 -16.61
CA LYS A 114 25.59 9.34 -15.37
C LYS A 114 24.56 9.73 -14.29
N MET A 115 23.63 10.63 -14.60
CA MET A 115 22.61 11.10 -13.67
C MET A 115 21.67 9.95 -13.24
N ARG A 116 21.39 9.01 -14.15
CA ARG A 116 20.60 7.82 -13.81
C ARG A 116 21.34 6.92 -12.82
N GLY A 117 22.65 6.72 -13.01
CA GLY A 117 23.49 5.99 -12.04
C GLY A 117 23.52 6.66 -10.66
N GLU A 118 23.71 7.98 -10.63
CA GLU A 118 23.68 8.77 -9.39
C GLU A 118 22.32 8.68 -8.68
N PHE A 119 21.22 8.76 -9.43
CA PHE A 119 19.84 8.61 -8.92
C PHE A 119 19.64 7.24 -8.27
N VAL A 120 20.05 6.16 -8.94
CA VAL A 120 19.94 4.78 -8.41
C VAL A 120 20.80 4.61 -7.15
N THR A 121 22.03 5.14 -7.14
CA THR A 121 22.93 5.04 -6.00
C THR A 121 22.35 5.76 -4.78
N MET A 122 21.90 7.00 -4.93
CA MET A 122 21.27 7.78 -3.88
C MET A 122 20.05 7.06 -3.27
N TRP A 123 19.18 6.54 -4.12
CA TRP A 123 18.01 5.80 -3.65
C TRP A 123 18.39 4.50 -2.95
N ARG A 124 19.38 3.76 -3.45
CA ARG A 124 19.87 2.54 -2.81
C ARG A 124 20.38 2.80 -1.39
N ASP A 125 21.06 3.92 -1.18
CA ASP A 125 21.58 4.30 0.14
C ASP A 125 20.43 4.64 1.10
N ILE A 126 19.47 5.45 0.67
CA ILE A 126 18.32 5.86 1.49
C ILE A 126 17.44 4.64 1.85
N LEU A 127 17.24 3.73 0.91
CA LEU A 127 16.39 2.55 1.07
C LEU A 127 16.98 1.47 2.01
N GLN A 128 18.27 1.57 2.42
CA GLN A 128 18.81 0.69 3.44
C GLN A 128 18.03 0.76 4.76
N LYS A 129 17.56 1.95 5.11
CA LYS A 129 16.83 2.15 6.37
C LYS A 129 15.52 1.37 6.42
N PRO A 130 14.55 1.51 5.49
CA PRO A 130 13.33 0.70 5.48
C PRO A 130 13.60 -0.79 5.19
N ALA A 131 14.67 -1.14 4.48
CA ALA A 131 15.03 -2.54 4.24
C ALA A 131 15.47 -3.27 5.52
N ALA A 132 16.03 -2.55 6.48
CA ALA A 132 16.40 -3.07 7.79
C ALA A 132 15.24 -3.10 8.80
N ALA A 133 14.09 -2.48 8.49
CA ALA A 133 12.92 -2.47 9.36
C ALA A 133 12.31 -3.89 9.49
N PRO A 134 11.64 -4.19 10.62
CA PRO A 134 10.88 -5.43 10.77
C PRO A 134 9.87 -5.61 9.63
N LYS A 135 9.89 -6.79 9.00
CA LYS A 135 8.98 -7.12 7.91
C LYS A 135 7.63 -7.57 8.45
N THR A 136 6.58 -7.15 7.76
CA THR A 136 5.21 -7.61 7.96
C THR A 136 4.54 -7.83 6.59
N TRP A 137 3.28 -8.22 6.58
CA TRP A 137 2.52 -8.18 5.34
C TRP A 137 2.23 -6.75 4.94
N VAL A 138 2.60 -6.40 3.73
CA VAL A 138 2.31 -5.15 3.07
C VAL A 138 1.30 -5.43 1.97
N ILE A 139 0.12 -4.85 2.06
CA ILE A 139 -0.97 -5.03 1.07
C ILE A 139 -0.66 -4.28 -0.23
N ARG A 140 0.23 -3.30 -0.19
CA ARG A 140 0.70 -2.42 -1.28
C ARG A 140 -0.34 -1.40 -1.74
N ASP A 141 -1.50 -1.87 -2.18
CA ASP A 141 -2.56 -1.01 -2.70
C ASP A 141 -3.68 -0.80 -1.65
N PHE A 142 -3.26 -0.55 -0.40
CA PHE A 142 -4.13 -0.22 0.72
C PHE A 142 -4.54 1.26 0.65
N HIS A 143 -5.48 1.58 -0.21
CA HIS A 143 -5.96 2.94 -0.47
C HIS A 143 -7.47 2.95 -0.77
N SER A 144 -8.08 4.15 -0.78
CA SER A 144 -9.53 4.33 -0.77
C SER A 144 -10.34 3.50 -1.77
N PRO A 145 -9.95 3.34 -3.06
CA PRO A 145 -10.74 2.53 -4.00
C PRO A 145 -10.80 1.04 -3.67
N ASN A 146 -9.84 0.54 -2.89
CA ASN A 146 -9.72 -0.89 -2.53
C ASN A 146 -10.26 -1.17 -1.13
N LEU A 147 -10.86 -0.18 -0.48
CA LEU A 147 -11.41 -0.27 0.86
C LEU A 147 -12.93 -0.07 0.82
N ILE A 148 -13.68 -1.06 1.29
CA ILE A 148 -15.13 -1.06 1.31
C ILE A 148 -15.61 -0.99 2.76
N TRP A 149 -16.57 -0.10 3.04
CA TRP A 149 -17.16 0.00 4.36
C TRP A 149 -18.25 -1.05 4.55
N LEU A 150 -18.12 -1.85 5.59
CA LEU A 150 -19.03 -2.94 5.95
C LEU A 150 -19.71 -2.57 7.27
N GLY A 151 -20.70 -1.71 7.19
CA GLY A 151 -21.38 -1.10 8.34
C GLY A 151 -21.98 -2.08 9.35
N GLU A 152 -22.44 -3.24 8.86
CA GLU A 152 -23.00 -4.33 9.67
C GLU A 152 -21.98 -5.17 10.44
N ARG A 153 -20.68 -5.02 10.16
CA ARG A 153 -19.62 -5.75 10.86
C ARG A 153 -19.10 -4.94 12.03
N ASP A 154 -18.38 -5.59 12.95
CA ASP A 154 -17.84 -4.97 14.16
C ASP A 154 -16.32 -4.83 14.14
N GLY A 155 -15.80 -3.79 14.80
CA GLY A 155 -14.38 -3.57 15.02
C GLY A 155 -13.59 -3.51 13.71
N ILE A 156 -12.45 -4.21 13.66
CA ILE A 156 -11.58 -4.23 12.47
C ILE A 156 -12.23 -4.91 11.25
N ARG A 157 -13.31 -5.66 11.45
CA ARG A 157 -14.05 -6.31 10.36
C ARG A 157 -14.94 -5.35 9.56
N ARG A 158 -15.16 -4.12 10.05
CA ARG A 158 -15.93 -3.08 9.34
C ARG A 158 -15.24 -2.58 8.07
N LEU A 159 -13.98 -2.94 7.86
CA LEU A 159 -13.25 -2.58 6.66
C LEU A 159 -13.01 -3.81 5.80
N GLY A 160 -13.64 -3.87 4.63
CA GLY A 160 -13.39 -4.85 3.58
C GLY A 160 -12.16 -4.42 2.76
N ILE A 161 -11.26 -5.37 2.49
CA ILE A 161 -10.05 -5.15 1.72
C ILE A 161 -10.19 -5.86 0.38
N LEU A 162 -9.92 -5.14 -0.70
CA LEU A 162 -9.84 -5.66 -2.06
C LEU A 162 -8.43 -5.45 -2.63
N ASP A 163 -8.14 -6.09 -3.78
CA ASP A 163 -6.88 -5.90 -4.55
C ASP A 163 -5.60 -6.17 -3.73
N PHE A 164 -5.66 -7.19 -2.86
CA PHE A 164 -4.58 -7.57 -1.94
C PHE A 164 -3.69 -8.72 -2.45
N GLN A 165 -3.95 -9.27 -3.62
CA GLN A 165 -3.22 -10.44 -4.15
C GLN A 165 -1.74 -10.17 -4.44
N ASP A 166 -1.37 -8.90 -4.59
CA ASP A 166 0.03 -8.45 -4.77
C ASP A 166 0.73 -8.13 -3.44
N ALA A 167 0.17 -8.63 -2.31
CA ALA A 167 0.80 -8.46 -1.00
C ALA A 167 2.20 -9.06 -0.95
N VAL A 168 3.07 -8.40 -0.18
CA VAL A 168 4.50 -8.73 -0.06
C VAL A 168 4.95 -8.64 1.40
N LEU A 169 6.14 -9.15 1.70
CA LEU A 169 6.83 -8.92 2.97
C LEU A 169 7.64 -7.62 2.87
N GLY A 170 7.35 -6.65 3.73
CA GLY A 170 8.01 -5.35 3.70
C GLY A 170 7.79 -4.53 4.97
N PRO A 171 8.22 -3.25 4.99
CA PRO A 171 8.05 -2.38 6.14
C PRO A 171 6.59 -1.93 6.29
N ALA A 172 6.06 -1.99 7.52
CA ALA A 172 4.70 -1.58 7.86
C ALA A 172 4.34 -0.16 7.41
N SER A 173 5.32 0.73 7.35
CA SER A 173 5.16 2.12 6.92
C SER A 173 4.62 2.27 5.50
N TYR A 174 4.84 1.29 4.61
CA TYR A 174 4.38 1.37 3.22
C TYR A 174 2.86 1.47 3.10
N ASP A 175 2.11 0.62 3.82
CA ASP A 175 0.64 0.64 3.77
C ASP A 175 0.06 1.87 4.47
N VAL A 176 0.71 2.35 5.54
CA VAL A 176 0.31 3.61 6.21
C VAL A 176 0.47 4.78 5.26
N VAL A 177 1.56 4.85 4.50
CA VAL A 177 1.74 5.84 3.41
C VAL A 177 0.66 5.66 2.33
N SER A 178 0.40 4.43 1.91
CA SER A 178 -0.58 4.14 0.86
C SER A 178 -1.96 4.68 1.18
N LEU A 179 -2.37 4.58 2.44
CA LEU A 179 -3.63 5.10 2.96
C LEU A 179 -3.61 6.63 3.13
N LEU A 180 -2.60 7.14 3.83
CA LEU A 180 -2.57 8.55 4.28
C LEU A 180 -2.12 9.52 3.19
N GLN A 181 -1.46 9.02 2.14
CA GLN A 181 -1.04 9.80 0.97
C GLN A 181 -1.61 9.20 -0.32
N ASP A 182 -2.90 8.86 -0.30
CA ASP A 182 -3.61 8.40 -1.50
C ASP A 182 -3.63 9.51 -2.55
N ALA A 183 -3.02 9.24 -3.71
CA ALA A 183 -2.95 10.21 -4.79
C ALA A 183 -4.32 10.59 -5.38
N ARG A 184 -5.36 9.79 -5.15
CA ARG A 184 -6.69 9.95 -5.76
C ARG A 184 -7.62 10.83 -4.96
N ILE A 185 -7.34 11.01 -3.66
CA ILE A 185 -8.19 11.78 -2.75
C ILE A 185 -7.40 12.88 -2.05
N ASP A 186 -8.10 13.83 -1.46
CA ASP A 186 -7.48 14.91 -0.70
C ASP A 186 -7.41 14.54 0.78
N VAL A 187 -6.21 14.16 1.25
CA VAL A 187 -5.93 13.92 2.67
C VAL A 187 -5.21 15.17 3.21
N PRO A 188 -5.90 16.05 3.97
CA PRO A 188 -5.26 17.20 4.57
C PRO A 188 -4.11 16.81 5.49
N GLU A 189 -3.06 17.61 5.55
CA GLU A 189 -1.87 17.33 6.38
C GLU A 189 -2.23 17.14 7.86
N THR A 190 -3.17 17.94 8.38
CA THR A 190 -3.68 17.79 9.75
C THR A 190 -4.34 16.43 9.98
N THR A 191 -5.07 15.92 8.99
CA THR A 191 -5.69 14.58 9.02
C THR A 191 -4.63 13.50 8.93
N GLU A 192 -3.67 13.63 8.03
CA GLU A 192 -2.52 12.71 7.91
C GLU A 192 -1.78 12.58 9.25
N LEU A 193 -1.41 13.71 9.87
CA LEU A 193 -0.70 13.72 11.15
C LEU A 193 -1.52 13.13 12.31
N ALA A 194 -2.82 13.41 12.36
CA ALA A 194 -3.71 12.85 13.37
C ALA A 194 -3.82 11.32 13.25
N LEU A 195 -4.01 10.82 12.04
CA LEU A 195 -4.13 9.38 11.74
C LEU A 195 -2.79 8.66 11.92
N PHE A 196 -1.68 9.27 11.52
CA PHE A 196 -0.33 8.76 11.80
C PHE A 196 -0.11 8.63 13.31
N SER A 197 -0.46 9.67 14.09
CA SER A 197 -0.36 9.62 15.56
C SER A 197 -1.23 8.53 16.17
N ARG A 198 -2.44 8.30 15.61
CA ARG A 198 -3.32 7.19 16.03
C ARG A 198 -2.64 5.84 15.80
N TYR A 199 -2.06 5.62 14.62
CA TYR A 199 -1.31 4.40 14.32
C TYR A 199 -0.17 4.18 15.32
N VAL A 200 0.69 5.19 15.53
CA VAL A 200 1.82 5.12 16.46
C VAL A 200 1.37 4.81 17.88
N LYS A 201 0.27 5.44 18.37
CA LYS A 201 -0.29 5.15 19.69
C LYS A 201 -0.75 3.70 19.81
N ALA A 202 -1.47 3.19 18.81
CA ALA A 202 -1.94 1.81 18.79
C ALA A 202 -0.78 0.80 18.78
N ARG A 203 0.29 1.07 18.02
CA ARG A 203 1.50 0.23 17.97
C ARG A 203 2.25 0.24 19.30
N ARG A 204 2.45 1.41 19.92
CA ARG A 204 3.09 1.53 21.25
C ARG A 204 2.30 0.86 22.35
N ALA A 205 0.97 0.90 22.30
CA ALA A 205 0.12 0.22 23.28
C ALA A 205 0.23 -1.31 23.17
N ALA A 206 0.50 -1.84 21.98
CA ALA A 206 0.66 -3.27 21.73
C ALA A 206 2.10 -3.77 21.95
N ASP A 207 3.09 -2.92 21.74
CA ASP A 207 4.52 -3.23 21.83
C ASP A 207 5.28 -2.06 22.46
N ALA A 208 5.74 -2.24 23.70
CA ALA A 208 6.53 -1.24 24.41
C ALA A 208 7.90 -0.96 23.76
N GLY A 209 8.41 -1.88 22.93
CA GLY A 209 9.65 -1.74 22.17
C GLY A 209 9.47 -1.00 20.84
N PHE A 210 8.25 -0.61 20.47
CA PHE A 210 8.00 0.07 19.21
C PHE A 210 8.66 1.46 19.17
N ASP A 211 9.67 1.61 18.30
CA ASP A 211 10.37 2.89 18.10
C ASP A 211 9.61 3.76 17.10
N ALA A 212 8.94 4.78 17.63
CA ALA A 212 8.16 5.71 16.81
C ALA A 212 9.02 6.66 15.99
N ALA A 213 10.25 6.97 16.40
CA ALA A 213 11.16 7.83 15.64
C ALA A 213 11.71 7.07 14.43
N ASP A 214 12.09 5.81 14.65
CA ASP A 214 12.50 4.91 13.57
C ASP A 214 11.36 4.68 12.57
N PHE A 215 10.14 4.45 13.06
CA PHE A 215 8.97 4.31 12.20
C PHE A 215 8.65 5.58 11.41
N ALA A 216 8.76 6.78 12.01
CA ALA A 216 8.56 8.03 11.32
C ALA A 216 9.60 8.25 10.20
N THR A 217 10.85 7.86 10.45
CA THR A 217 11.91 7.91 9.42
C THR A 217 11.60 6.96 8.26
N THR A 218 11.18 5.72 8.54
CA THR A 218 10.81 4.77 7.49
C THR A 218 9.54 5.20 6.76
N TYR A 219 8.59 5.84 7.44
CA TYR A 219 7.40 6.42 6.82
C TYR A 219 7.77 7.52 5.81
N ALA A 220 8.65 8.46 6.17
CA ALA A 220 9.09 9.52 5.26
C ALA A 220 9.80 8.95 4.02
N ILE A 221 10.69 7.96 4.21
CA ILE A 221 11.40 7.33 3.09
C ILE A 221 10.42 6.56 2.18
N MET A 222 9.48 5.80 2.74
CA MET A 222 8.48 5.08 1.93
C MET A 222 7.49 6.02 1.26
N SER A 223 7.19 7.17 1.89
CA SER A 223 6.45 8.27 1.26
C SER A 223 7.17 8.77 0.00
N ALA A 224 8.44 9.12 0.12
CA ALA A 224 9.24 9.56 -1.02
C ALA A 224 9.31 8.48 -2.11
N GLN A 225 9.56 7.22 -1.75
CA GLN A 225 9.64 6.09 -2.69
C GLN A 225 8.32 5.91 -3.45
N ARG A 226 7.19 5.78 -2.72
CA ARG A 226 5.89 5.52 -3.33
C ARG A 226 5.42 6.66 -4.22
N ASN A 227 5.58 7.90 -3.78
CA ASN A 227 5.18 9.06 -4.56
C ASN A 227 6.07 9.25 -5.81
N THR A 228 7.37 8.98 -5.73
CA THR A 228 8.27 8.95 -6.91
C THR A 228 7.83 7.89 -7.92
N ARG A 229 7.52 6.66 -7.46
CA ARG A 229 6.93 5.60 -8.28
C ARG A 229 5.65 6.08 -8.98
N LEU A 230 4.72 6.69 -8.24
CA LEU A 230 3.40 7.09 -8.76
C LEU A 230 3.51 8.14 -9.88
N LEU A 231 4.45 9.08 -9.81
CA LEU A 231 4.71 10.02 -10.91
C LEU A 231 5.04 9.27 -12.21
N GLY A 232 5.95 8.31 -12.13
CA GLY A 232 6.34 7.49 -13.27
C GLY A 232 5.21 6.57 -13.75
N THR A 233 4.51 5.93 -12.81
CA THR A 233 3.38 5.04 -13.13
C THR A 233 2.27 5.78 -13.87
N PHE A 234 1.88 6.98 -13.43
CA PHE A 234 0.80 7.74 -14.08
C PHE A 234 1.22 8.31 -15.44
N ALA A 235 2.49 8.69 -15.61
CA ALA A 235 3.01 9.05 -16.92
C ALA A 235 3.00 7.83 -17.87
N ARG A 236 3.41 6.65 -17.39
CA ARG A 236 3.39 5.40 -18.16
C ARG A 236 1.95 5.01 -18.57
N LEU A 237 1.00 5.06 -17.63
CA LEU A 237 -0.42 4.78 -17.89
C LEU A 237 -1.00 5.69 -18.97
N ASN A 238 -0.61 6.98 -18.97
CA ASN A 238 -1.02 7.90 -20.03
C ASN A 238 -0.42 7.50 -21.39
N ARG A 239 0.90 7.33 -21.46
CA ARG A 239 1.59 7.16 -22.76
C ARG A 239 1.43 5.77 -23.34
N ARG A 240 1.54 4.72 -22.51
CA ARG A 240 1.50 3.33 -22.95
C ARG A 240 0.06 2.81 -23.05
N ASP A 241 -0.78 3.14 -22.05
CA ASP A 241 -2.08 2.51 -21.90
C ASP A 241 -3.25 3.42 -22.26
N GLY A 242 -2.98 4.67 -22.74
CA GLY A 242 -4.01 5.62 -23.17
C GLY A 242 -4.94 6.07 -22.06
N LYS A 243 -4.46 6.17 -20.81
CA LYS A 243 -5.24 6.51 -19.61
C LYS A 243 -4.88 7.89 -19.04
N PRO A 244 -5.19 9.02 -19.75
CA PRO A 244 -4.80 10.37 -19.33
C PRO A 244 -5.46 10.84 -18.02
N GLN A 245 -6.55 10.22 -17.60
CA GLN A 245 -7.28 10.58 -16.38
C GLN A 245 -6.43 10.49 -15.11
N TYR A 246 -5.31 9.75 -15.13
CA TYR A 246 -4.40 9.66 -13.97
C TYR A 246 -3.49 10.89 -13.84
N LEU A 247 -3.25 11.66 -14.91
CA LEU A 247 -2.36 12.82 -14.86
C LEU A 247 -2.86 13.93 -13.92
N LYS A 248 -4.17 14.04 -13.72
CA LYS A 248 -4.78 15.01 -12.78
C LYS A 248 -4.32 14.84 -11.32
N HIS A 249 -3.77 13.68 -10.97
CA HIS A 249 -3.29 13.37 -9.62
C HIS A 249 -1.83 13.79 -9.39
N GLN A 250 -1.06 14.08 -10.43
CA GLN A 250 0.37 14.45 -10.31
C GLN A 250 0.63 15.67 -9.41
N PRO A 251 -0.18 16.76 -9.43
CA PRO A 251 0.05 17.89 -8.53
C PRO A 251 -0.01 17.50 -7.05
N ARG A 252 -0.95 16.61 -6.66
CA ARG A 252 -1.07 16.13 -5.28
C ARG A 252 0.14 15.27 -4.88
N ILE A 253 0.61 14.41 -5.78
CA ILE A 253 1.81 13.59 -5.53
C ILE A 253 3.02 14.48 -5.24
N TRP A 254 3.17 15.61 -5.95
CA TRP A 254 4.21 16.57 -5.66
C TRP A 254 4.07 17.25 -4.30
N VAL A 255 2.83 17.50 -3.84
CA VAL A 255 2.59 18.01 -2.48
C VAL A 255 3.07 17.00 -1.45
N TYR A 256 2.78 15.71 -1.62
CA TYR A 256 3.26 14.67 -0.72
C TYR A 256 4.78 14.52 -0.75
N LEU A 257 5.40 14.54 -1.93
CA LEU A 257 6.86 14.50 -2.05
C LEU A 257 7.57 15.64 -1.33
N ASN A 258 6.98 16.84 -1.32
CA ASN A 258 7.56 17.99 -0.64
C ASN A 258 7.39 17.94 0.90
N ARG A 259 6.59 17.01 1.41
CA ARG A 259 6.40 16.77 2.86
C ARG A 259 7.28 15.66 3.40
N SER A 260 7.88 14.84 2.53
CA SER A 260 8.65 13.62 2.88
C SER A 260 10.05 13.90 3.41
#